data_aac60d3c29d921484e7ea7b994078c81
#
_entry.id   aac60d3c29d921484e7ea7b994078c81
#
_cell.length_a   1.000
_cell.length_b   1.000
_cell.length_c   1.000
_cell.angle_alpha   90.00
_cell.angle_beta   90.00
_cell.angle_gamma   90.00
#
_symmetry.space_group_name_H-M   'P 1'
#
loop_
_entity.id
_entity.type
_entity.pdbx_description
1 polymer ?
#
loop_
_entity_poly.entity_id
_entity_poly.type
_entity_poly.pdbx_seq_one_letter_code
_entity_poly.pdbx_strand_id
1 'polypeptide(L)'
;AAFLEDGSARLEARTVYFNRDFRDGSSANPQGASKREEAAQGFILDLRSGYTEGALGFGVDTLAMLGIKLDSSPADSNSGLLPSSGHDPRRSVDQYAKAGVAGKMRFSQTQFRYGAMLPDMPLLKYNDGRLLPTLFHGAQLTSEEIAGLRFSATRLERYTARDSSDAQDIRLHCKNKRYACDTTGNRFDAYQLDYQVNDGLLLQYAQGGLRNVYRQRYLGAVGKRQLGAGKLSADLRWFDSEDAGAARAGKIDNRALSLLLAYAQGGHTLSAGWQRMNGASSMPYLDGSNPYLANYLQVNDFANPEERSWQLRYDFDLRSVGVPGLSFMTRYVNGDHIRLANGDEGKEWERDIELKYVVQSGRFKDLSLRLRNATYRTDFERSARDVDEVRLIASYNLSLF
;
A
#
# COMPACT_ATOMS: atom_id res chain seq x y z
N ALA A 1 16.75 -13.48 -29.16
CA ALA A 1 15.76 -14.48 -28.96
C ALA A 1 14.87 -14.06 -27.80
N ALA A 2 13.95 -14.94 -27.33
CA ALA A 2 12.91 -14.62 -26.38
C ALA A 2 13.35 -13.82 -25.15
N PHE A 3 14.57 -14.03 -24.68
CA PHE A 3 15.11 -13.27 -23.54
C PHE A 3 15.15 -11.76 -23.78
N LEU A 4 15.53 -11.31 -24.96
CA LEU A 4 15.56 -9.87 -25.29
C LEU A 4 14.27 -9.42 -25.96
N GLU A 5 13.74 -10.23 -26.86
CA GLU A 5 12.56 -9.87 -27.68
C GLU A 5 11.29 -9.70 -26.83
N ASP A 6 11.13 -10.52 -25.80
CA ASP A 6 10.01 -10.43 -24.85
C ASP A 6 10.32 -9.53 -23.64
N GLY A 7 11.42 -8.83 -23.70
CA GLY A 7 11.81 -7.88 -22.65
C GLY A 7 11.01 -6.61 -22.72
N SER A 8 11.01 -5.88 -21.61
CA SER A 8 10.40 -4.55 -21.51
C SER A 8 11.24 -3.62 -20.65
N ALA A 9 11.19 -2.34 -21.00
CA ALA A 9 11.80 -1.29 -20.20
C ALA A 9 10.80 -0.16 -20.03
N ARG A 10 10.53 0.20 -18.80
CA ARG A 10 9.57 1.23 -18.46
C ARG A 10 10.20 2.22 -17.49
N LEU A 11 10.01 3.51 -17.76
CA LEU A 11 10.44 4.59 -16.89
C LEU A 11 9.22 5.39 -16.45
N GLU A 12 9.01 5.51 -15.14
CA GLU A 12 8.05 6.43 -14.58
C GLU A 12 8.75 7.65 -14.03
N ALA A 13 8.30 8.86 -14.44
CA ALA A 13 8.68 10.13 -13.83
C ALA A 13 7.53 10.59 -12.95
N ARG A 14 7.80 10.83 -11.67
CA ARG A 14 6.78 11.17 -10.68
C ARG A 14 7.20 12.43 -9.93
N THR A 15 6.34 13.44 -9.96
CA THR A 15 6.52 14.67 -9.18
C THR A 15 5.46 14.67 -8.09
N VAL A 16 5.87 14.83 -6.84
CA VAL A 16 4.96 14.82 -5.69
C VAL A 16 5.17 16.09 -4.86
N TYR A 17 4.09 16.80 -4.62
CA TYR A 17 3.97 17.82 -3.57
C TYR A 17 3.13 17.26 -2.45
N PHE A 18 3.60 17.37 -1.22
CA PHE A 18 2.97 16.84 -0.03
C PHE A 18 2.90 17.91 1.04
N ASN A 19 1.69 18.15 1.57
CA ASN A 19 1.48 19.07 2.68
C ASN A 19 0.51 18.43 3.67
N ARG A 20 1.00 18.16 4.87
CA ARG A 20 0.19 17.69 6.01
C ARG A 20 0.23 18.70 7.12
N ASP A 21 -0.90 19.33 7.38
CA ASP A 21 -1.08 20.32 8.42
C ASP A 21 -1.74 19.68 9.66
N PHE A 22 -1.07 19.76 10.81
CA PHE A 22 -1.59 19.26 12.08
C PHE A 22 -2.37 20.37 12.77
N ARG A 23 -3.68 20.20 12.86
CA ARG A 23 -4.65 21.24 13.22
C ARG A 23 -4.66 21.64 14.68
N ASP A 24 -4.17 20.80 15.57
CA ASP A 24 -4.13 21.05 17.01
C ASP A 24 -3.01 22.02 17.43
N GLY A 25 -2.23 22.53 16.49
CA GLY A 25 -1.13 23.44 16.74
C GLY A 25 0.07 22.83 17.46
N SER A 26 0.04 21.54 17.75
CA SER A 26 1.16 20.88 18.40
C SER A 26 2.27 20.60 17.39
N SER A 27 3.50 20.50 17.91
CA SER A 27 4.67 20.20 17.10
C SER A 27 4.58 18.80 16.46
N ALA A 28 4.57 18.75 15.14
CA ALA A 28 4.55 17.52 14.39
C ALA A 28 5.96 17.00 14.05
N ASN A 29 6.92 17.88 14.11
CA ASN A 29 8.32 17.62 13.82
C ASN A 29 9.18 17.89 15.04
N PRO A 30 10.35 17.27 15.16
CA PRO A 30 11.31 17.59 16.21
C PRO A 30 11.71 19.06 16.23
N GLN A 31 11.52 19.77 15.12
CA GLN A 31 11.84 21.17 14.93
C GLN A 31 10.78 22.14 15.47
N GLY A 32 9.61 21.63 15.86
CA GLY A 32 8.53 22.45 16.43
C GLY A 32 7.50 22.96 15.43
N ALA A 33 7.57 22.59 14.16
CA ALA A 33 6.58 23.00 13.17
C ALA A 33 5.31 22.14 13.25
N SER A 34 4.15 22.75 12.97
CA SER A 34 2.86 22.06 12.97
C SER A 34 2.48 21.46 11.62
N LYS A 35 3.38 21.47 10.63
CA LYS A 35 3.13 20.89 9.31
C LYS A 35 4.35 20.15 8.77
N ARG A 36 4.09 19.34 7.76
CA ARG A 36 5.12 18.69 6.93
C ARG A 36 4.84 19.05 5.49
N GLU A 37 5.77 19.76 4.86
CA GLU A 37 5.61 20.23 3.49
C GLU A 37 6.90 20.01 2.73
N GLU A 38 6.83 19.19 1.69
CA GLU A 38 7.96 18.89 0.83
C GLU A 38 7.49 18.63 -0.60
N ALA A 39 8.37 18.86 -1.56
CA ALA A 39 8.19 18.47 -2.95
C ALA A 39 9.43 17.71 -3.43
N ALA A 40 9.20 16.68 -4.22
CA ALA A 40 10.27 15.84 -4.71
C ALA A 40 9.94 15.26 -6.09
N GLN A 41 10.99 14.92 -6.83
CA GLN A 41 10.91 14.25 -8.12
C GLN A 41 11.45 12.83 -7.99
N GLY A 42 10.65 11.86 -8.45
CA GLY A 42 11.03 10.46 -8.49
C GLY A 42 11.17 9.95 -9.92
N PHE A 43 12.10 9.01 -10.11
CA PHE A 43 12.26 8.25 -11.34
C PHE A 43 12.32 6.77 -10.96
N ILE A 44 11.50 5.95 -11.61
CA ILE A 44 11.43 4.51 -11.37
C ILE A 44 11.65 3.82 -12.71
N LEU A 45 12.77 3.11 -12.84
CA LEU A 45 13.13 2.33 -14.01
C LEU A 45 12.86 0.85 -13.71
N ASP A 46 12.00 0.22 -14.53
CA ASP A 46 11.64 -1.18 -14.43
C ASP A 46 12.07 -1.90 -15.72
N LEU A 47 13.12 -2.69 -15.61
CA LEU A 47 13.67 -3.47 -16.70
C LEU A 47 13.33 -4.93 -16.47
N ARG A 48 12.68 -5.56 -17.44
CA ARG A 48 12.31 -6.98 -17.38
C ARG A 48 12.81 -7.70 -18.62
N SER A 49 13.55 -8.79 -18.43
CA SER A 49 13.85 -9.69 -19.53
C SER A 49 12.68 -10.61 -19.84
N GLY A 50 12.62 -11.19 -21.03
CA GLY A 50 11.88 -12.42 -21.27
C GLY A 50 12.59 -13.62 -20.62
N TYR A 51 12.12 -14.80 -20.93
CA TYR A 51 12.74 -16.04 -20.50
C TYR A 51 13.56 -16.66 -21.64
N THR A 52 14.63 -17.34 -21.29
CA THR A 52 15.36 -18.18 -22.27
C THR A 52 14.47 -19.28 -22.80
N GLU A 53 14.75 -19.76 -24.00
CA GLU A 53 14.00 -20.84 -24.61
C GLU A 53 14.28 -22.19 -23.93
N GLY A 54 13.33 -23.13 -24.07
CA GLY A 54 13.41 -24.48 -23.51
C GLY A 54 12.38 -24.72 -22.42
N ALA A 55 12.33 -25.94 -21.92
CA ALA A 55 11.39 -26.37 -20.87
C ALA A 55 11.65 -25.62 -19.57
N LEU A 56 12.89 -25.27 -19.30
CA LEU A 56 13.31 -24.45 -18.16
C LEU A 56 13.83 -23.11 -18.67
N GLY A 57 13.08 -22.05 -18.42
CA GLY A 57 13.45 -20.69 -18.84
C GLY A 57 14.03 -19.88 -17.68
N PHE A 58 15.00 -19.02 -18.02
CA PHE A 58 15.66 -18.11 -17.06
C PHE A 58 15.51 -16.68 -17.52
N GLY A 59 15.42 -15.76 -16.56
CA GLY A 59 15.36 -14.35 -16.83
C GLY A 59 15.87 -13.52 -15.66
N VAL A 60 15.92 -12.21 -15.86
CA VAL A 60 16.36 -11.25 -14.86
C VAL A 60 15.51 -9.98 -14.94
N ASP A 61 15.11 -9.45 -13.79
CA ASP A 61 14.42 -8.17 -13.67
C ASP A 61 15.25 -7.23 -12.83
N THR A 62 15.22 -5.94 -13.16
CA THR A 62 15.96 -4.90 -12.43
C THR A 62 15.03 -3.73 -12.17
N LEU A 63 15.06 -3.23 -10.94
CA LEU A 63 14.43 -1.99 -10.53
C LEU A 63 15.51 -1.00 -10.11
N ALA A 64 15.47 0.21 -10.65
CA ALA A 64 16.36 1.30 -10.25
C ALA A 64 15.50 2.54 -9.98
N MET A 65 15.70 3.18 -8.84
CA MET A 65 14.88 4.30 -8.40
C MET A 65 15.74 5.44 -7.91
N LEU A 66 15.32 6.66 -8.26
CA LEU A 66 16.01 7.89 -7.87
C LEU A 66 14.97 8.89 -7.35
N GLY A 67 15.23 9.47 -6.18
CA GLY A 67 14.46 10.57 -5.62
C GLY A 67 15.31 11.82 -5.49
N ILE A 68 14.77 12.97 -5.91
CA ILE A 68 15.46 14.27 -5.92
C ILE A 68 14.58 15.27 -5.17
N LYS A 69 15.16 15.96 -4.22
CA LYS A 69 14.51 17.05 -3.51
C LYS A 69 14.26 18.24 -4.43
N LEU A 70 13.03 18.72 -4.48
CA LEU A 70 12.67 19.96 -5.16
C LEU A 70 12.48 21.11 -4.18
N ASP A 71 11.81 20.84 -3.04
CA ASP A 71 11.60 21.83 -1.99
C ASP A 71 11.47 21.14 -0.64
N SER A 72 12.16 21.67 0.35
CA SER A 72 12.10 21.22 1.74
C SER A 72 12.72 22.28 2.65
N SER A 73 12.27 22.30 3.90
CA SER A 73 12.92 23.10 4.94
C SER A 73 13.04 22.29 6.23
N PRO A 74 14.00 22.58 7.11
CA PRO A 74 14.14 21.87 8.38
C PRO A 74 12.88 21.95 9.27
N ALA A 75 12.12 23.03 9.16
CA ALA A 75 10.88 23.21 9.93
C ALA A 75 9.75 22.29 9.44
N ASP A 76 9.71 21.95 8.17
CA ASP A 76 8.59 21.28 7.51
C ASP A 76 8.96 19.91 6.95
N SER A 77 10.09 19.32 7.31
CA SER A 77 10.59 18.05 6.83
C SER A 77 9.80 16.84 7.38
N ASN A 78 10.23 15.61 7.04
CA ASN A 78 9.63 14.35 7.47
C ASN A 78 8.28 14.02 6.82
N SER A 79 8.11 14.42 5.56
CA SER A 79 6.91 14.07 4.80
C SER A 79 6.82 12.58 4.44
N GLY A 80 7.94 11.86 4.47
CA GLY A 80 8.05 10.49 3.95
C GLY A 80 8.41 10.42 2.47
N LEU A 81 8.60 11.58 1.80
CA LEU A 81 9.10 11.62 0.42
C LEU A 81 10.60 11.38 0.33
N LEU A 82 11.35 11.89 1.30
CA LEU A 82 12.81 11.92 1.30
C LEU A 82 13.35 11.39 2.64
N PRO A 83 14.49 10.68 2.62
CA PRO A 83 15.18 10.32 3.86
C PRO A 83 15.68 11.55 4.62
N SER A 84 15.82 11.40 5.94
CA SER A 84 16.51 12.40 6.75
C SER A 84 18.02 12.32 6.55
N SER A 85 18.70 13.46 6.60
CA SER A 85 20.16 13.51 6.55
C SER A 85 20.77 12.82 7.78
N GLY A 86 21.83 12.05 7.58
CA GLY A 86 22.58 11.44 8.68
C GLY A 86 23.32 12.43 9.56
N HIS A 87 23.56 13.64 9.08
CA HIS A 87 24.27 14.70 9.82
C HIS A 87 23.31 15.62 10.59
N ASP A 88 22.13 15.86 10.05
CA ASP A 88 21.10 16.69 10.68
C ASP A 88 19.72 16.08 10.37
N PRO A 89 19.08 15.38 11.34
CA PRO A 89 17.78 14.74 11.14
C PRO A 89 16.65 15.71 10.76
N ARG A 90 16.84 17.02 10.97
CA ARG A 90 15.87 18.03 10.56
C ARG A 90 15.89 18.33 9.08
N ARG A 91 16.94 17.90 8.38
CA ARG A 91 17.11 18.15 6.94
C ARG A 91 16.84 16.90 6.15
N SER A 92 16.11 17.03 5.06
CA SER A 92 15.97 15.98 4.07
C SER A 92 17.19 15.95 3.16
N VAL A 93 17.57 14.77 2.69
CA VAL A 93 18.66 14.60 1.71
C VAL A 93 18.31 15.28 0.39
N ASP A 94 19.33 15.70 -0.37
CA ASP A 94 19.13 16.29 -1.68
C ASP A 94 18.72 15.25 -2.73
N GLN A 95 19.22 14.03 -2.58
CA GLN A 95 18.88 12.91 -3.45
C GLN A 95 19.14 11.59 -2.75
N TYR A 96 18.43 10.55 -3.19
CA TYR A 96 18.65 9.19 -2.75
C TYR A 96 18.29 8.23 -3.87
N ALA A 97 18.89 7.04 -3.84
CA ALA A 97 18.63 6.02 -4.83
C ALA A 97 18.52 4.66 -4.17
N LYS A 98 17.78 3.77 -4.80
CA LYS A 98 17.75 2.37 -4.47
C LYS A 98 17.57 1.53 -5.72
N ALA A 99 18.14 0.34 -5.70
CA ALA A 99 18.08 -0.58 -6.81
C ALA A 99 17.98 -2.01 -6.32
N GLY A 100 17.44 -2.86 -7.15
CA GLY A 100 17.36 -4.27 -6.86
C GLY A 100 17.27 -5.09 -8.13
N VAL A 101 17.79 -6.30 -8.06
CA VAL A 101 17.79 -7.29 -9.13
C VAL A 101 17.10 -8.54 -8.64
N ALA A 102 16.34 -9.18 -9.51
CA ALA A 102 15.74 -10.49 -9.24
C ALA A 102 16.06 -11.44 -10.40
N GLY A 103 16.63 -12.59 -10.06
CA GLY A 103 16.66 -13.72 -10.97
C GLY A 103 15.30 -14.42 -11.00
N LYS A 104 14.89 -14.87 -12.15
CA LYS A 104 13.63 -15.60 -12.31
C LYS A 104 13.79 -16.83 -13.16
N MET A 105 12.96 -17.82 -12.86
CA MET A 105 12.97 -19.11 -13.52
C MET A 105 11.54 -19.55 -13.77
N ARG A 106 11.29 -20.17 -14.90
CA ARG A 106 9.98 -20.67 -15.28
C ARG A 106 10.09 -22.13 -15.74
N PHE A 107 9.20 -22.96 -15.22
CA PHE A 107 8.97 -24.32 -15.69
C PHE A 107 7.46 -24.54 -15.78
N SER A 108 6.96 -24.90 -16.96
CA SER A 108 5.51 -25.08 -17.20
C SER A 108 4.74 -23.83 -16.77
N GLN A 109 3.75 -23.96 -15.88
CA GLN A 109 2.96 -22.86 -15.31
C GLN A 109 3.45 -22.46 -13.90
N THR A 110 4.68 -22.79 -13.57
CA THR A 110 5.31 -22.46 -12.28
C THR A 110 6.47 -21.52 -12.50
N GLN A 111 6.52 -20.45 -11.71
CA GLN A 111 7.58 -19.44 -11.73
C GLN A 111 8.22 -19.31 -10.37
N PHE A 112 9.52 -19.13 -10.35
CA PHE A 112 10.30 -18.84 -9.16
C PHE A 112 11.08 -17.55 -9.37
N ARG A 113 11.14 -16.74 -8.33
CA ARG A 113 11.87 -15.47 -8.33
C ARG A 113 12.68 -15.35 -7.05
N TYR A 114 13.90 -14.85 -7.16
CA TYR A 114 14.73 -14.52 -6.01
C TYR A 114 15.39 -13.17 -6.22
N GLY A 115 15.22 -12.27 -5.24
CA GLY A 115 15.82 -10.94 -5.24
C GLY A 115 14.81 -9.86 -4.85
N ALA A 116 14.95 -8.69 -5.47
CA ALA A 116 14.08 -7.55 -5.21
C ALA A 116 12.69 -7.76 -5.82
N MET A 117 11.65 -7.41 -5.07
CA MET A 117 10.27 -7.55 -5.52
C MET A 117 9.35 -6.49 -4.93
N LEU A 118 8.24 -6.25 -5.64
CA LEU A 118 7.12 -5.44 -5.20
C LEU A 118 5.90 -6.36 -5.02
N PRO A 119 5.77 -7.03 -3.86
CA PRO A 119 4.70 -8.00 -3.66
C PRO A 119 3.34 -7.32 -3.52
N ASP A 120 2.32 -7.93 -4.10
CA ASP A 120 0.93 -7.44 -4.06
C ASP A 120 -0.01 -8.59 -3.68
N MET A 121 -0.10 -8.85 -2.38
CA MET A 121 -0.89 -9.94 -1.80
C MET A 121 -1.62 -9.46 -0.54
N PRO A 122 -2.70 -10.12 -0.11
CA PRO A 122 -3.42 -9.71 1.10
C PRO A 122 -2.57 -9.58 2.36
N LEU A 123 -1.61 -10.47 2.56
CA LEU A 123 -0.72 -10.40 3.73
C LEU A 123 0.51 -9.53 3.52
N LEU A 124 0.77 -9.11 2.29
CA LEU A 124 2.01 -8.43 1.92
C LEU A 124 1.81 -7.61 0.66
N LYS A 125 1.46 -6.34 0.82
CA LYS A 125 1.25 -5.40 -0.29
C LYS A 125 2.21 -4.23 -0.14
N TYR A 126 3.16 -4.08 -1.10
CA TYR A 126 4.14 -3.00 -1.02
C TYR A 126 3.47 -1.62 -0.96
N ASN A 127 4.03 -0.73 -0.15
CA ASN A 127 3.57 0.65 -0.05
C ASN A 127 4.19 1.49 -1.17
N ASP A 128 3.34 2.24 -1.88
CA ASP A 128 3.73 3.22 -2.90
C ASP A 128 3.01 4.56 -2.67
N GLY A 129 2.82 4.92 -1.42
CA GLY A 129 2.06 6.10 -1.00
C GLY A 129 2.85 7.39 -0.90
N ARG A 130 4.09 7.41 -1.34
CA ARG A 130 4.94 8.61 -1.33
C ARG A 130 5.66 8.76 -2.68
N LEU A 131 6.97 8.96 -2.68
CA LEU A 131 7.75 9.20 -3.90
C LEU A 131 8.21 7.90 -4.55
N LEU A 132 8.87 7.04 -3.79
CA LEU A 132 9.37 5.75 -4.26
C LEU A 132 8.73 4.61 -3.49
N PRO A 133 8.41 3.47 -4.13
CA PRO A 133 7.82 2.34 -3.43
C PRO A 133 8.78 1.69 -2.46
N THR A 134 8.23 1.02 -1.45
CA THR A 134 8.96 0.10 -0.59
C THR A 134 9.41 -1.09 -1.43
N LEU A 135 10.65 -1.52 -1.27
CA LEU A 135 11.23 -2.64 -1.99
C LEU A 135 11.50 -3.80 -1.01
N PHE A 136 11.01 -5.00 -1.35
CA PHE A 136 11.23 -6.20 -0.53
C PHE A 136 12.24 -7.12 -1.21
N HIS A 137 12.94 -7.92 -0.42
CA HIS A 137 13.99 -8.83 -0.89
C HIS A 137 13.75 -10.23 -0.35
N GLY A 138 13.68 -11.20 -1.23
CA GLY A 138 13.47 -12.58 -0.87
C GLY A 138 13.12 -13.47 -2.06
N ALA A 139 12.44 -14.56 -1.78
CA ALA A 139 12.05 -15.58 -2.76
C ALA A 139 10.54 -15.65 -2.89
N GLN A 140 10.06 -15.92 -4.10
CA GLN A 140 8.64 -16.14 -4.37
C GLN A 140 8.47 -17.23 -5.41
N LEU A 141 7.59 -18.19 -5.11
CA LEU A 141 7.12 -19.22 -6.01
C LEU A 141 5.65 -18.95 -6.34
N THR A 142 5.28 -19.04 -7.61
CA THR A 142 3.89 -18.93 -8.05
C THR A 142 3.60 -20.06 -9.00
N SER A 143 2.50 -20.78 -8.81
CA SER A 143 2.13 -21.95 -9.62
C SER A 143 0.66 -21.89 -10.03
N GLU A 144 0.40 -22.09 -11.31
CA GLU A 144 -0.93 -22.16 -11.91
C GLU A 144 -1.11 -23.47 -12.70
N GLU A 145 -0.52 -24.56 -12.22
CA GLU A 145 -0.58 -25.88 -12.91
C GLU A 145 -1.98 -26.47 -12.93
N ILE A 146 -2.83 -26.10 -12.00
CA ILE A 146 -4.22 -26.54 -11.90
C ILE A 146 -5.13 -25.40 -12.33
N ALA A 147 -6.00 -25.64 -13.32
CA ALA A 147 -6.92 -24.64 -13.82
C ALA A 147 -7.80 -24.05 -12.69
N GLY A 148 -7.90 -22.75 -12.63
CA GLY A 148 -8.67 -22.04 -11.61
C GLY A 148 -7.97 -21.88 -10.26
N LEU A 149 -6.83 -22.53 -10.05
CA LEU A 149 -6.07 -22.45 -8.80
C LEU A 149 -4.73 -21.75 -9.01
N ARG A 150 -4.42 -20.79 -8.15
CA ARG A 150 -3.11 -20.16 -8.08
C ARG A 150 -2.55 -20.33 -6.68
N PHE A 151 -1.38 -20.93 -6.59
CA PHE A 151 -0.64 -21.08 -5.35
C PHE A 151 0.55 -20.12 -5.35
N SER A 152 0.82 -19.48 -4.21
CA SER A 152 1.99 -18.63 -4.02
C SER A 152 2.65 -18.96 -2.70
N ALA A 153 3.98 -18.99 -2.69
CA ALA A 153 4.79 -19.08 -1.47
C ALA A 153 5.86 -18.00 -1.53
N THR A 154 5.94 -17.19 -0.48
CA THR A 154 6.84 -16.04 -0.40
C THR A 154 7.65 -16.11 0.89
N ARG A 155 8.95 -15.88 0.78
CA ARG A 155 9.84 -15.71 1.92
C ARG A 155 10.64 -14.43 1.75
N LEU A 156 10.48 -13.52 2.69
CA LEU A 156 11.23 -12.26 2.71
C LEU A 156 12.29 -12.30 3.81
N GLU A 157 13.42 -11.70 3.51
CA GLU A 157 14.56 -11.62 4.44
C GLU A 157 14.84 -10.18 4.85
N ARG A 158 14.65 -9.21 3.95
CA ARG A 158 14.94 -7.80 4.17
C ARG A 158 13.98 -6.91 3.39
N TYR A 159 13.96 -5.61 3.72
CA TYR A 159 13.25 -4.62 2.93
C TYR A 159 13.99 -3.29 2.92
N THR A 160 13.72 -2.47 1.91
CA THR A 160 14.17 -1.08 1.82
C THR A 160 12.93 -0.19 1.91
N ALA A 161 12.82 0.60 2.98
CA ALA A 161 11.67 1.46 3.19
C ALA A 161 11.52 2.49 2.05
N ARG A 162 10.33 3.04 1.90
CA ARG A 162 10.02 4.02 0.83
C ARG A 162 10.95 5.23 0.82
N ASP A 163 11.35 5.70 1.97
CA ASP A 163 12.23 6.86 2.20
C ASP A 163 13.61 6.44 2.70
N SER A 164 14.15 5.36 2.16
CA SER A 164 15.47 4.83 2.52
C SER A 164 16.19 4.33 1.27
N SER A 165 17.52 4.31 1.32
CA SER A 165 18.39 3.66 0.35
C SER A 165 18.95 2.34 0.85
N ASP A 166 18.72 1.98 2.11
CA ASP A 166 19.35 0.86 2.79
C ASP A 166 18.37 -0.30 3.02
N ALA A 167 18.81 -1.51 2.69
CA ALA A 167 18.10 -2.73 3.06
C ALA A 167 18.28 -3.02 4.57
N GLN A 168 17.20 -3.39 5.24
CA GLN A 168 17.18 -3.62 6.68
C GLN A 168 16.33 -4.83 7.04
N ASP A 169 16.42 -5.27 8.28
CA ASP A 169 15.57 -6.33 8.81
C ASP A 169 14.09 -5.93 8.71
N ILE A 170 13.25 -6.92 8.47
CA ILE A 170 11.81 -6.71 8.33
C ILE A 170 11.23 -6.24 9.66
N ARG A 171 10.48 -5.15 9.62
CA ARG A 171 9.93 -4.51 10.79
C ARG A 171 8.40 -4.58 10.81
N LEU A 172 7.84 -4.75 12.01
CA LEU A 172 6.42 -4.59 12.24
C LEU A 172 6.06 -3.10 12.17
N HIS A 173 4.90 -2.75 11.61
CA HIS A 173 4.47 -1.35 11.60
C HIS A 173 4.34 -0.81 13.03
N CYS A 174 4.58 0.48 13.18
CA CYS A 174 4.42 1.17 14.46
C CYS A 174 3.51 2.40 14.37
N LYS A 175 2.55 2.35 13.47
CA LYS A 175 1.58 3.43 13.27
C LYS A 175 0.84 3.72 14.57
N ASN A 176 0.73 5.00 14.92
CA ASN A 176 0.07 5.46 16.15
C ASN A 176 0.63 4.81 17.42
N LYS A 177 1.89 4.38 17.38
CA LYS A 177 2.57 3.71 18.50
C LYS A 177 1.84 2.46 19.02
N ARG A 178 1.09 1.79 18.16
CA ARG A 178 0.39 0.54 18.48
C ARG A 178 1.35 -0.60 18.79
N TYR A 179 2.50 -0.58 18.14
CA TYR A 179 3.63 -1.49 18.38
C TYR A 179 4.92 -0.69 18.49
N ALA A 180 5.92 -1.24 19.15
CA ALA A 180 7.23 -0.60 19.25
C ALA A 180 7.92 -0.55 17.87
N CYS A 181 8.47 0.61 17.52
CA CYS A 181 9.08 0.83 16.20
C CYS A 181 10.40 0.09 15.97
N ASP A 182 10.94 -0.56 17.00
CA ASP A 182 12.16 -1.38 16.94
C ASP A 182 11.85 -2.88 16.84
N THR A 183 10.59 -3.28 16.73
CA THR A 183 10.20 -4.68 16.58
C THR A 183 10.55 -5.19 15.19
N THR A 184 11.52 -6.08 15.10
CA THR A 184 12.01 -6.65 13.84
C THR A 184 12.01 -8.17 13.86
N GLY A 185 12.06 -8.74 12.66
CA GLY A 185 12.27 -10.15 12.42
C GLY A 185 13.14 -10.33 11.18
N ASN A 186 13.84 -11.45 11.11
CA ASN A 186 14.76 -11.74 10.01
C ASN A 186 14.12 -12.57 8.89
N ARG A 187 12.86 -12.93 9.02
CA ARG A 187 12.15 -13.74 8.04
C ARG A 187 10.65 -13.53 8.12
N PHE A 188 10.04 -13.27 6.96
CA PHE A 188 8.60 -13.28 6.78
C PHE A 188 8.23 -14.36 5.78
N ASP A 189 7.29 -15.23 6.12
CA ASP A 189 6.76 -16.25 5.22
C ASP A 189 5.27 -16.02 4.98
N ALA A 190 4.81 -16.24 3.73
CA ALA A 190 3.41 -16.19 3.38
C ALA A 190 3.09 -17.26 2.33
N TYR A 191 1.98 -17.96 2.50
CA TYR A 191 1.44 -18.96 1.59
C TYR A 191 0.03 -18.54 1.22
N GLN A 192 -0.30 -18.59 -0.07
CA GLN A 192 -1.60 -18.15 -0.55
C GLN A 192 -2.16 -19.11 -1.58
N LEU A 193 -3.46 -19.35 -1.50
CA LEU A 193 -4.22 -20.11 -2.48
C LEU A 193 -5.40 -19.29 -2.95
N ASP A 194 -5.46 -19.02 -4.26
CA ASP A 194 -6.56 -18.35 -4.92
C ASP A 194 -7.34 -19.37 -5.76
N TYR A 195 -8.66 -19.40 -5.61
CA TYR A 195 -9.52 -20.24 -6.37
C TYR A 195 -10.58 -19.43 -7.11
N GLN A 196 -10.47 -19.38 -8.43
CA GLN A 196 -11.46 -18.77 -9.31
C GLN A 196 -12.59 -19.77 -9.54
N VAL A 197 -13.67 -19.64 -8.78
CA VAL A 197 -14.82 -20.56 -8.83
C VAL A 197 -15.51 -20.46 -10.19
N ASN A 198 -15.75 -19.23 -10.63
CA ASN A 198 -16.30 -18.87 -11.94
C ASN A 198 -15.91 -17.42 -12.25
N ASP A 199 -16.39 -16.85 -13.35
CA ASP A 199 -16.04 -15.47 -13.73
C ASP A 199 -16.46 -14.43 -12.73
N GLY A 200 -17.41 -14.74 -11.84
CA GLY A 200 -17.96 -13.81 -10.87
C GLY A 200 -17.52 -14.05 -9.43
N LEU A 201 -16.74 -15.07 -9.12
CA LEU A 201 -16.38 -15.39 -7.73
C LEU A 201 -14.95 -15.90 -7.61
N LEU A 202 -14.15 -15.18 -6.82
CA LEU A 202 -12.81 -15.55 -6.39
C LEU A 202 -12.81 -15.81 -4.88
N LEU A 203 -12.30 -16.97 -4.47
CA LEU A 203 -12.05 -17.29 -3.08
C LEU A 203 -10.56 -17.30 -2.81
N GLN A 204 -10.15 -16.79 -1.64
CA GLN A 204 -8.74 -16.70 -1.27
C GLN A 204 -8.52 -17.22 0.14
N TYR A 205 -7.42 -17.92 0.33
CA TYR A 205 -6.90 -18.30 1.62
C TYR A 205 -5.42 -17.98 1.68
N ALA A 206 -4.97 -17.41 2.81
CA ALA A 206 -3.55 -17.18 3.03
C ALA A 206 -3.18 -17.39 4.49
N GLN A 207 -1.93 -17.73 4.72
CA GLN A 207 -1.36 -17.74 6.06
C GLN A 207 0.11 -17.32 5.98
N GLY A 208 0.58 -16.67 7.02
CA GLY A 208 1.95 -16.20 7.07
C GLY A 208 2.24 -15.43 8.34
N GLY A 209 3.41 -14.86 8.42
CA GLY A 209 3.78 -14.04 9.55
C GLY A 209 5.27 -13.71 9.61
N LEU A 210 5.59 -12.80 10.52
CA LEU A 210 6.95 -12.39 10.83
C LEU A 210 7.50 -13.27 11.98
N ARG A 211 8.58 -13.95 11.71
CA ARG A 211 9.19 -14.91 12.67
C ARG A 211 9.44 -14.25 14.02
N ASN A 212 8.99 -14.91 15.09
CA ASN A 212 9.08 -14.47 16.49
C ASN A 212 8.30 -13.19 16.82
N VAL A 213 7.36 -12.79 15.97
CA VAL A 213 6.54 -11.61 16.18
C VAL A 213 5.05 -11.95 16.07
N TYR A 214 4.57 -12.37 14.91
CA TYR A 214 3.17 -12.70 14.71
C TYR A 214 2.96 -13.74 13.62
N ARG A 215 1.81 -14.38 13.66
CA ARG A 215 1.26 -15.17 12.57
C ARG A 215 -0.18 -14.73 12.28
N GLN A 216 -0.56 -14.88 11.03
CA GLN A 216 -1.81 -14.34 10.51
C GLN A 216 -2.42 -15.29 9.50
N ARG A 217 -3.74 -15.49 9.58
CA ARG A 217 -4.52 -16.20 8.58
C ARG A 217 -5.48 -15.23 7.92
N TYR A 218 -5.77 -15.47 6.65
CA TYR A 218 -6.64 -14.65 5.83
C TYR A 218 -7.60 -15.51 5.04
N LEU A 219 -8.87 -15.09 5.02
CA LEU A 219 -9.90 -15.61 4.14
C LEU A 219 -10.51 -14.43 3.39
N GLY A 220 -10.64 -14.57 2.06
CA GLY A 220 -11.21 -13.53 1.22
C GLY A 220 -12.20 -14.11 0.21
N ALA A 221 -13.16 -13.28 -0.16
CA ALA A 221 -14.10 -13.57 -1.24
C ALA A 221 -14.35 -12.28 -2.03
N VAL A 222 -14.15 -12.35 -3.34
CA VAL A 222 -14.43 -11.24 -4.26
C VAL A 222 -15.49 -11.72 -5.24
N GLY A 223 -16.66 -11.09 -5.16
CA GLY A 223 -17.78 -11.40 -6.03
C GLY A 223 -18.15 -10.23 -6.92
N LYS A 224 -18.62 -10.50 -8.12
CA LYS A 224 -19.14 -9.51 -9.03
C LYS A 224 -20.28 -10.11 -9.85
N ARG A 225 -21.31 -9.32 -10.09
CA ARG A 225 -22.50 -9.75 -10.81
C ARG A 225 -23.13 -8.59 -11.56
N GLN A 226 -23.60 -8.84 -12.76
CA GLN A 226 -24.46 -7.92 -13.45
C GLN A 226 -25.81 -7.83 -12.73
N LEU A 227 -26.25 -6.61 -12.43
CA LEU A 227 -27.53 -6.36 -11.76
C LEU A 227 -28.23 -5.19 -12.46
N GLY A 228 -29.28 -5.50 -13.22
CA GLY A 228 -29.94 -4.51 -14.06
C GLY A 228 -28.98 -3.91 -15.10
N ALA A 229 -28.95 -2.60 -15.22
CA ALA A 229 -28.06 -1.87 -16.13
C ALA A 229 -26.65 -1.66 -15.53
N GLY A 230 -26.42 -2.05 -14.30
CA GLY A 230 -25.17 -1.85 -13.59
C GLY A 230 -24.52 -3.12 -13.13
N LYS A 231 -23.43 -2.98 -12.41
CA LYS A 231 -22.62 -4.10 -11.88
C LYS A 231 -22.46 -3.96 -10.38
N LEU A 232 -22.84 -5.03 -9.67
CA LEU A 232 -22.63 -5.14 -8.23
C LEU A 232 -21.34 -5.91 -7.97
N SER A 233 -20.52 -5.41 -7.05
CA SER A 233 -19.33 -6.11 -6.57
C SER A 233 -19.30 -6.13 -5.05
N ALA A 234 -18.71 -7.20 -4.51
CA ALA A 234 -18.53 -7.40 -3.08
C ALA A 234 -17.12 -7.90 -2.83
N ASP A 235 -16.47 -7.34 -1.80
CA ASP A 235 -15.11 -7.70 -1.39
C ASP A 235 -15.13 -7.94 0.11
N LEU A 236 -15.01 -9.20 0.51
CA LEU A 236 -15.03 -9.64 1.90
C LEU A 236 -13.63 -10.11 2.30
N ARG A 237 -13.11 -9.58 3.41
CA ARG A 237 -11.76 -9.88 3.90
C ARG A 237 -11.81 -10.15 5.40
N TRP A 238 -11.22 -11.26 5.81
CA TRP A 238 -11.13 -11.65 7.21
C TRP A 238 -9.71 -12.06 7.57
N PHE A 239 -9.19 -11.47 8.65
CA PHE A 239 -7.86 -11.76 9.19
C PHE A 239 -7.97 -12.22 10.62
N ASP A 240 -7.19 -13.23 10.98
CA ASP A 240 -7.02 -13.70 12.35
C ASP A 240 -5.52 -13.70 12.66
N SER A 241 -5.11 -12.94 13.66
CA SER A 241 -3.72 -12.68 13.98
C SER A 241 -3.44 -12.95 15.46
N GLU A 242 -2.28 -13.58 15.72
CA GLU A 242 -1.81 -13.86 17.06
C GLU A 242 -0.29 -13.70 17.14
N ASP A 243 0.24 -13.55 18.35
CA ASP A 243 1.69 -13.56 18.55
C ASP A 243 2.27 -14.95 18.25
N ALA A 244 3.56 -14.96 17.91
CA ALA A 244 4.25 -16.20 17.52
C ALA A 244 5.67 -16.23 18.07
N GLY A 245 6.15 -17.44 18.35
CA GLY A 245 7.52 -17.69 18.79
C GLY A 245 7.87 -16.90 20.04
N ALA A 246 8.94 -16.11 19.96
CA ALA A 246 9.41 -15.28 21.06
C ALA A 246 8.51 -14.10 21.42
N ALA A 247 7.46 -13.86 20.63
CA ALA A 247 6.47 -12.79 20.85
C ALA A 247 7.14 -11.42 21.10
N ARG A 248 8.01 -11.00 20.20
CA ARG A 248 8.84 -9.79 20.38
C ARG A 248 8.03 -8.50 20.45
N ALA A 249 6.80 -8.49 19.90
CA ALA A 249 5.86 -7.36 20.00
C ALA A 249 4.93 -7.48 21.20
N GLY A 250 5.10 -8.48 22.04
CA GLY A 250 4.17 -8.83 23.10
C GLY A 250 2.99 -9.64 22.56
N LYS A 251 1.92 -9.68 23.35
CA LYS A 251 0.72 -10.42 22.96
C LYS A 251 0.01 -9.72 21.81
N ILE A 252 -0.28 -10.50 20.77
CA ILE A 252 -1.09 -10.06 19.64
C ILE A 252 -2.35 -10.92 19.60
N ASP A 253 -3.49 -10.27 19.59
CA ASP A 253 -4.80 -10.91 19.51
C ASP A 253 -5.73 -9.97 18.74
N ASN A 254 -5.95 -10.27 17.46
CA ASN A 254 -6.79 -9.44 16.60
C ASN A 254 -7.51 -10.29 15.56
N ARG A 255 -8.79 -10.00 15.39
CA ARG A 255 -9.58 -10.48 14.26
C ARG A 255 -10.15 -9.26 13.55
N ALA A 256 -9.86 -9.15 12.25
CA ALA A 256 -10.29 -8.03 11.43
C ALA A 256 -11.23 -8.56 10.35
N LEU A 257 -12.40 -7.95 10.24
CA LEU A 257 -13.37 -8.23 9.19
C LEU A 257 -13.65 -6.94 8.43
N SER A 258 -13.53 -6.97 7.10
CA SER A 258 -13.93 -5.83 6.28
C SER A 258 -14.76 -6.29 5.09
N LEU A 259 -15.75 -5.49 4.72
CA LEU A 259 -16.63 -5.71 3.59
C LEU A 259 -16.81 -4.41 2.83
N LEU A 260 -16.64 -4.44 1.52
CA LEU A 260 -16.94 -3.33 0.64
C LEU A 260 -17.90 -3.80 -0.46
N LEU A 261 -19.06 -3.16 -0.52
CA LEU A 261 -20.05 -3.36 -1.57
C LEU A 261 -20.01 -2.15 -2.50
N ALA A 262 -20.05 -2.37 -3.81
CA ALA A 262 -20.03 -1.31 -4.80
C ALA A 262 -21.02 -1.60 -5.93
N TYR A 263 -21.75 -0.56 -6.37
CA TYR A 263 -22.62 -0.62 -7.51
C TYR A 263 -22.21 0.43 -8.53
N ALA A 264 -21.89 -0.02 -9.74
CA ALA A 264 -21.42 0.84 -10.82
C ALA A 264 -22.43 0.88 -11.96
N GLN A 265 -22.83 2.08 -12.37
CA GLN A 265 -23.73 2.30 -13.49
C GLN A 265 -23.49 3.67 -14.12
N GLY A 266 -23.32 3.73 -15.44
CA GLY A 266 -23.28 4.99 -16.19
C GLY A 266 -22.15 5.95 -15.80
N GLY A 267 -20.99 5.44 -15.41
CA GLY A 267 -19.85 6.24 -14.95
C GLY A 267 -19.88 6.52 -13.46
N HIS A 268 -20.97 6.25 -12.77
CA HIS A 268 -21.12 6.42 -11.31
C HIS A 268 -20.84 5.09 -10.61
N THR A 269 -20.09 5.15 -9.49
CA THR A 269 -19.92 4.01 -8.59
C THR A 269 -20.20 4.46 -7.17
N LEU A 270 -21.18 3.84 -6.53
CA LEU A 270 -21.50 4.07 -5.14
C LEU A 270 -21.05 2.86 -4.32
N SER A 271 -20.29 3.10 -3.27
CA SER A 271 -19.76 2.02 -2.42
C SER A 271 -20.13 2.25 -0.97
N ALA A 272 -20.43 1.16 -0.27
CA ALA A 272 -20.62 1.12 1.17
C ALA A 272 -19.64 0.11 1.77
N GLY A 273 -18.92 0.52 2.82
CA GLY A 273 -17.94 -0.33 3.49
C GLY A 273 -18.25 -0.48 4.96
N TRP A 274 -17.79 -1.59 5.51
CA TRP A 274 -17.88 -1.86 6.92
C TRP A 274 -16.67 -2.67 7.37
N GLN A 275 -16.09 -2.28 8.53
CA GLN A 275 -14.88 -2.88 9.05
C GLN A 275 -14.96 -2.97 10.56
N ARG A 276 -14.51 -4.10 11.11
CA ARG A 276 -14.54 -4.33 12.55
C ARG A 276 -13.25 -5.02 12.99
N MET A 277 -12.66 -4.49 14.07
CA MET A 277 -11.56 -5.10 14.80
C MET A 277 -12.09 -5.74 16.08
N ASN A 278 -11.68 -6.96 16.36
CA ASN A 278 -11.97 -7.65 17.63
C ASN A 278 -10.63 -8.10 18.21
N GLY A 279 -10.51 -8.01 19.53
CA GLY A 279 -9.32 -8.45 20.26
C GLY A 279 -8.57 -7.31 20.93
N ALA A 280 -7.58 -7.66 21.72
CA ALA A 280 -6.87 -6.73 22.60
C ALA A 280 -5.86 -5.84 21.87
N SER A 281 -5.45 -6.23 20.66
CA SER A 281 -4.45 -5.48 19.88
C SER A 281 -4.98 -5.04 18.54
N SER A 282 -4.27 -4.13 17.87
CA SER A 282 -4.54 -3.76 16.49
C SER A 282 -4.11 -4.86 15.52
N MET A 283 -4.56 -4.79 14.27
CA MET A 283 -4.12 -5.74 13.25
C MET A 283 -2.64 -5.55 12.94
N PRO A 284 -1.81 -6.60 13.04
CA PRO A 284 -0.41 -6.51 12.66
C PRO A 284 -0.24 -6.55 11.14
N TYR A 285 0.71 -5.77 10.64
CA TYR A 285 1.20 -5.84 9.27
C TYR A 285 2.62 -5.27 9.21
N LEU A 286 3.36 -5.57 8.17
CA LEU A 286 4.74 -5.14 8.06
C LEU A 286 4.86 -3.64 7.79
N ASP A 287 5.89 -3.02 8.33
CA ASP A 287 6.30 -1.68 7.90
C ASP A 287 6.62 -1.70 6.40
N GLY A 288 6.15 -0.70 5.68
CA GLY A 288 6.27 -0.65 4.23
C GLY A 288 5.27 -1.51 3.47
N SER A 289 4.36 -2.17 4.17
CA SER A 289 3.24 -2.90 3.59
C SER A 289 1.92 -2.20 3.93
N ASN A 290 1.01 -2.15 2.98
CA ASN A 290 -0.34 -1.64 3.21
C ASN A 290 -1.21 -2.72 3.85
N PRO A 291 -1.97 -2.41 4.91
CA PRO A 291 -2.98 -3.34 5.38
C PRO A 291 -4.07 -3.52 4.33
N TYR A 292 -4.44 -4.77 4.06
CA TYR A 292 -5.45 -5.11 3.05
C TYR A 292 -6.84 -5.02 3.66
N LEU A 293 -7.27 -3.78 3.97
CA LEU A 293 -8.52 -3.45 4.65
C LEU A 293 -9.36 -2.49 3.81
N ALA A 294 -10.67 -2.65 3.84
CA ALA A 294 -11.59 -1.78 3.09
C ALA A 294 -11.47 -0.31 3.52
N ASN A 295 -11.21 -0.07 4.81
CA ASN A 295 -11.13 1.27 5.38
C ASN A 295 -9.68 1.76 5.58
N TYR A 296 -8.73 1.20 4.84
CA TYR A 296 -7.39 1.78 4.73
C TYR A 296 -7.47 2.98 3.77
N LEU A 297 -7.30 4.18 4.31
CA LEU A 297 -7.46 5.43 3.59
C LEU A 297 -6.14 6.18 3.37
N GLN A 298 -6.21 7.43 2.95
CA GLN A 298 -5.04 8.25 2.68
C GLN A 298 -4.20 8.51 3.93
N VAL A 299 -4.85 8.76 5.07
CA VAL A 299 -4.18 9.09 6.34
C VAL A 299 -4.22 7.91 7.31
N ASN A 300 -5.35 7.23 7.44
CA ASN A 300 -5.56 6.27 8.52
C ASN A 300 -6.07 4.90 8.01
N ASP A 301 -5.88 3.88 8.84
CA ASP A 301 -6.24 2.49 8.52
C ASP A 301 -7.46 1.97 9.31
N PHE A 302 -7.94 2.71 10.31
CA PHE A 302 -9.10 2.32 11.13
C PHE A 302 -8.93 0.94 11.77
N ALA A 303 -7.69 0.59 12.12
CA ALA A 303 -7.31 -0.73 12.63
C ALA A 303 -6.92 -0.74 14.11
N ASN A 304 -7.42 0.22 14.89
CA ASN A 304 -7.21 0.24 16.35
C ASN A 304 -7.94 -0.92 17.04
N PRO A 305 -7.50 -1.32 18.23
CA PRO A 305 -8.19 -2.38 18.98
C PRO A 305 -9.69 -2.08 19.16
N GLU A 306 -10.54 -3.06 18.88
CA GLU A 306 -12.00 -3.04 19.03
C GLU A 306 -12.71 -2.03 18.11
N GLU A 307 -12.02 -1.34 17.25
CA GLU A 307 -12.60 -0.32 16.38
C GLU A 307 -13.64 -0.88 15.42
N ARG A 308 -14.77 -0.16 15.30
CA ARG A 308 -15.81 -0.41 14.31
C ARG A 308 -15.92 0.79 13.41
N SER A 309 -15.85 0.58 12.10
CA SER A 309 -15.90 1.67 11.15
C SER A 309 -16.79 1.34 9.96
N TRP A 310 -17.39 2.39 9.39
CA TRP A 310 -18.18 2.28 8.16
C TRP A 310 -17.69 3.30 7.16
N GLN A 311 -17.90 3.01 5.87
CA GLN A 311 -17.46 3.84 4.75
C GLN A 311 -18.63 4.10 3.81
N LEU A 312 -18.69 5.33 3.31
CA LEU A 312 -19.50 5.69 2.15
C LEU A 312 -18.56 6.31 1.11
N ARG A 313 -18.62 5.81 -0.13
CA ARG A 313 -17.73 6.25 -1.21
C ARG A 313 -18.51 6.47 -2.48
N TYR A 314 -18.12 7.51 -3.21
CA TYR A 314 -18.65 7.82 -4.53
C TYR A 314 -17.49 8.07 -5.51
N ASP A 315 -17.54 7.40 -6.67
CA ASP A 315 -16.62 7.60 -7.78
C ASP A 315 -17.41 8.03 -9.02
N PHE A 316 -16.88 9.00 -9.76
CA PHE A 316 -17.49 9.48 -10.99
C PHE A 316 -16.44 9.55 -12.09
N ASP A 317 -16.69 8.81 -13.19
CA ASP A 317 -15.92 8.93 -14.43
C ASP A 317 -16.65 9.93 -15.35
N LEU A 318 -16.05 11.11 -15.51
CA LEU A 318 -16.65 12.20 -16.29
C LEU A 318 -16.63 11.95 -17.79
N ARG A 319 -16.02 10.85 -18.26
CA ARG A 319 -16.17 10.41 -19.64
C ARG A 319 -17.64 10.27 -20.01
N SER A 320 -18.47 9.81 -19.09
CA SER A 320 -19.91 9.62 -19.30
C SER A 320 -20.67 10.92 -19.60
N VAL A 321 -20.10 12.07 -19.26
CA VAL A 321 -20.66 13.41 -19.53
C VAL A 321 -19.80 14.22 -20.50
N GLY A 322 -18.93 13.55 -21.27
CA GLY A 322 -18.17 14.17 -22.35
C GLY A 322 -16.81 14.75 -21.96
N VAL A 323 -16.26 14.39 -20.79
CA VAL A 323 -14.92 14.82 -20.36
C VAL A 323 -14.04 13.57 -20.11
N PRO A 324 -13.53 12.93 -21.19
CA PRO A 324 -12.70 11.76 -21.04
C PRO A 324 -11.38 12.09 -20.31
N GLY A 325 -10.93 11.17 -19.48
CA GLY A 325 -9.71 11.33 -18.70
C GLY A 325 -9.88 11.98 -17.34
N LEU A 326 -11.02 12.66 -17.10
CA LEU A 326 -11.30 13.28 -15.80
C LEU A 326 -12.14 12.34 -14.94
N SER A 327 -11.71 12.10 -13.72
CA SER A 327 -12.42 11.30 -12.73
C SER A 327 -12.39 11.96 -11.35
N PHE A 328 -13.41 11.70 -10.56
CA PHE A 328 -13.61 12.25 -9.23
C PHE A 328 -13.91 11.13 -8.26
N MET A 329 -13.36 11.21 -7.04
CA MET A 329 -13.67 10.30 -5.94
C MET A 329 -13.83 11.10 -4.66
N THR A 330 -14.81 10.72 -3.85
CA THR A 330 -14.90 11.15 -2.47
C THR A 330 -15.30 9.98 -1.60
N ARG A 331 -14.77 9.93 -0.39
CA ARG A 331 -15.13 8.90 0.59
C ARG A 331 -15.08 9.46 1.99
N TYR A 332 -15.93 8.91 2.83
CA TYR A 332 -16.01 9.24 4.25
C TYR A 332 -16.01 7.95 5.05
N VAL A 333 -15.17 7.89 6.07
CA VAL A 333 -15.10 6.77 7.02
C VAL A 333 -15.21 7.31 8.42
N ASN A 334 -16.04 6.67 9.24
CA ASN A 334 -16.21 6.98 10.65
C ASN A 334 -15.93 5.73 11.48
N GLY A 335 -15.04 5.86 12.48
CA GLY A 335 -14.68 4.78 13.39
C GLY A 335 -15.01 5.14 14.84
N ASP A 336 -15.51 4.17 15.59
CA ASP A 336 -15.82 4.30 17.00
C ASP A 336 -15.45 3.03 17.78
N HIS A 337 -15.74 2.98 19.06
CA HIS A 337 -15.44 1.85 19.97
C HIS A 337 -13.95 1.53 20.06
N ILE A 338 -13.07 2.48 19.76
CA ILE A 338 -11.63 2.28 19.89
C ILE A 338 -11.27 2.10 21.36
N ARG A 339 -10.66 0.97 21.70
CA ARG A 339 -10.16 0.73 23.05
C ARG A 339 -8.84 1.46 23.26
N LEU A 340 -8.84 2.46 24.14
CA LEU A 340 -7.65 3.18 24.53
C LEU A 340 -6.96 2.52 25.71
N ALA A 341 -5.67 2.84 25.91
CA ALA A 341 -4.86 2.25 26.97
C ALA A 341 -5.41 2.54 28.38
N ASN A 342 -6.12 3.66 28.58
CA ASN A 342 -6.75 4.04 29.85
C ASN A 342 -8.15 3.42 30.05
N GLY A 343 -8.63 2.61 29.10
CA GLY A 343 -9.94 1.98 29.13
C GLY A 343 -11.08 2.81 28.55
N ASP A 344 -10.83 4.06 28.17
CA ASP A 344 -11.80 4.90 27.48
C ASP A 344 -12.02 4.45 26.03
N GLU A 345 -13.13 4.87 25.43
CA GLU A 345 -13.43 4.68 24.04
C GLU A 345 -13.02 5.88 23.20
N GLY A 346 -12.32 5.66 22.09
CA GLY A 346 -11.96 6.68 21.13
C GLY A 346 -12.83 6.64 19.89
N LYS A 347 -12.84 7.76 19.16
CA LYS A 347 -13.52 7.94 17.88
C LYS A 347 -12.62 8.67 16.91
N GLU A 348 -12.81 8.38 15.62
CA GLU A 348 -12.08 9.04 14.55
C GLU A 348 -12.90 9.02 13.26
N TRP A 349 -12.59 9.96 12.36
CA TRP A 349 -13.16 9.94 11.02
C TRP A 349 -12.18 10.56 10.02
N GLU A 350 -12.34 10.19 8.77
CA GLU A 350 -11.56 10.71 7.67
C GLU A 350 -12.45 10.92 6.46
N ARG A 351 -12.25 12.04 5.76
CA ARG A 351 -12.86 12.34 4.48
C ARG A 351 -11.77 12.57 3.45
N ASP A 352 -11.81 11.82 2.36
CA ASP A 352 -10.90 11.96 1.24
C ASP A 352 -11.64 12.47 0.02
N ILE A 353 -10.98 13.33 -0.75
CA ILE A 353 -11.42 13.81 -2.06
C ILE A 353 -10.25 13.66 -3.02
N GLU A 354 -10.52 13.13 -4.22
CA GLU A 354 -9.52 13.01 -5.28
C GLU A 354 -10.10 13.49 -6.60
N LEU A 355 -9.33 14.31 -7.29
CA LEU A 355 -9.59 14.68 -8.67
C LEU A 355 -8.40 14.23 -9.51
N LYS A 356 -8.65 13.45 -10.58
CA LYS A 356 -7.60 12.92 -11.43
C LYS A 356 -7.91 13.25 -12.89
N TYR A 357 -6.90 13.73 -13.60
CA TYR A 357 -6.97 13.96 -15.03
C TYR A 357 -5.82 13.28 -15.75
N VAL A 358 -6.13 12.55 -16.82
CA VAL A 358 -5.15 11.96 -17.73
C VAL A 358 -5.25 12.71 -19.05
N VAL A 359 -4.13 13.32 -19.47
CA VAL A 359 -4.07 14.08 -20.72
C VAL A 359 -4.35 13.16 -21.90
N GLN A 360 -5.32 13.56 -22.75
CA GLN A 360 -5.88 12.68 -23.78
C GLN A 360 -5.15 12.77 -25.13
N SER A 361 -4.46 13.86 -25.40
CA SER A 361 -3.83 14.09 -26.71
C SER A 361 -2.68 15.08 -26.59
N GLY A 362 -1.90 15.22 -27.68
CA GLY A 362 -0.79 16.16 -27.76
C GLY A 362 0.51 15.60 -27.20
N ARG A 363 1.46 16.49 -26.96
CA ARG A 363 2.82 16.16 -26.51
C ARG A 363 2.85 15.47 -25.17
N PHE A 364 1.91 15.81 -24.28
CA PHE A 364 1.85 15.27 -22.92
C PHE A 364 0.76 14.22 -22.74
N LYS A 365 0.32 13.60 -23.86
CA LYS A 365 -0.64 12.49 -23.78
C LYS A 365 -0.19 11.46 -22.75
N ASP A 366 -1.14 10.97 -21.94
CA ASP A 366 -0.96 9.99 -20.86
C ASP A 366 -0.29 10.54 -19.59
N LEU A 367 0.05 11.84 -19.55
CA LEU A 367 0.43 12.49 -18.29
C LEU A 367 -0.76 12.44 -17.33
N SER A 368 -0.58 11.88 -16.14
CA SER A 368 -1.58 11.80 -15.09
C SER A 368 -1.34 12.90 -14.06
N LEU A 369 -2.38 13.69 -13.79
CA LEU A 369 -2.37 14.72 -12.76
C LEU A 369 -3.41 14.35 -11.71
N ARG A 370 -3.00 14.35 -10.44
CA ARG A 370 -3.85 13.93 -9.32
C ARG A 370 -3.77 14.94 -8.20
N LEU A 371 -4.93 15.41 -7.77
CA LEU A 371 -5.09 16.23 -6.57
C LEU A 371 -5.81 15.40 -5.51
N ARG A 372 -5.19 15.26 -4.36
CA ARG A 372 -5.76 14.56 -3.20
C ARG A 372 -5.89 15.51 -2.02
N ASN A 373 -7.02 15.46 -1.35
CA ASN A 373 -7.26 16.14 -0.10
C ASN A 373 -7.80 15.15 0.92
N ALA A 374 -7.27 15.18 2.12
CA ALA A 374 -7.77 14.38 3.24
C ALA A 374 -7.98 15.25 4.46
N THR A 375 -9.09 15.04 5.15
CA THR A 375 -9.40 15.62 6.45
C THR A 375 -9.55 14.49 7.44
N TYR A 376 -8.72 14.47 8.48
CA TYR A 376 -8.72 13.46 9.52
C TYR A 376 -8.94 14.11 10.88
N ARG A 377 -9.85 13.55 11.69
CA ARG A 377 -10.17 14.05 13.03
C ARG A 377 -10.26 12.89 14.02
N THR A 378 -9.80 13.14 15.24
CA THR A 378 -9.77 12.16 16.32
C THR A 378 -10.07 12.86 17.65
N ASP A 379 -10.65 12.12 18.61
CA ASP A 379 -10.89 12.60 19.96
C ASP A 379 -9.89 12.05 21.00
N PHE A 380 -8.87 11.32 20.55
CA PHE A 380 -7.81 10.81 21.43
C PHE A 380 -6.44 11.33 20.99
N GLU A 381 -5.70 11.94 21.92
CA GLU A 381 -4.59 12.84 21.60
C GLU A 381 -3.20 12.22 21.55
N ARG A 382 -2.98 11.00 22.05
CA ARG A 382 -1.61 10.56 22.33
C ARG A 382 -0.82 10.07 21.11
N SER A 383 -1.47 9.57 20.09
CA SER A 383 -0.79 8.94 18.95
C SER A 383 -1.40 9.33 17.60
N ALA A 384 -2.62 9.84 17.60
CA ALA A 384 -3.29 10.35 16.42
C ALA A 384 -3.56 11.84 16.58
N ARG A 385 -3.56 12.58 15.49
CA ARG A 385 -3.73 14.04 15.48
C ARG A 385 -4.69 14.44 14.39
N ASP A 386 -5.41 15.55 14.65
CA ASP A 386 -6.22 16.18 13.60
C ASP A 386 -5.33 16.68 12.47
N VAL A 387 -5.65 16.30 11.24
CA VAL A 387 -4.81 16.53 10.07
C VAL A 387 -5.67 17.03 8.90
N ASP A 388 -5.16 18.02 8.19
CA ASP A 388 -5.58 18.38 6.85
C ASP A 388 -4.41 18.12 5.90
N GLU A 389 -4.62 17.36 4.83
CA GLU A 389 -3.56 16.95 3.94
C GLU A 389 -3.91 17.24 2.49
N VAL A 390 -2.95 17.76 1.75
CA VAL A 390 -3.02 17.96 0.31
C VAL A 390 -1.84 17.28 -0.35
N ARG A 391 -2.10 16.53 -1.42
CA ARG A 391 -1.08 15.96 -2.29
C ARG A 391 -1.36 16.34 -3.73
N LEU A 392 -0.33 16.79 -4.43
CA LEU A 392 -0.36 16.96 -5.89
C LEU A 392 0.63 15.97 -6.49
N ILE A 393 0.15 15.13 -7.39
CA ILE A 393 0.97 14.07 -7.99
C ILE A 393 0.85 14.17 -9.49
N ALA A 394 2.00 14.36 -10.17
CA ALA A 394 2.11 14.26 -11.61
C ALA A 394 2.92 13.01 -11.94
N SER A 395 2.40 12.16 -12.81
CA SER A 395 3.07 10.90 -13.17
C SER A 395 3.02 10.69 -14.68
N TYR A 396 4.17 10.33 -15.24
CA TYR A 396 4.30 10.05 -16.66
C TYR A 396 5.08 8.77 -16.86
N ASN A 397 4.49 7.82 -17.61
CA ASN A 397 5.11 6.54 -17.90
C ASN A 397 5.60 6.52 -19.34
N LEU A 398 6.87 6.14 -19.51
CA LEU A 398 7.51 5.94 -20.81
C LEU A 398 7.81 4.46 -20.99
N SER A 399 7.36 3.87 -22.11
CA SER A 399 7.82 2.57 -22.55
C SER A 399 9.04 2.82 -23.44
N LEU A 400 10.19 2.27 -23.06
CA LEU A 400 11.43 2.47 -23.81
C LEU A 400 11.60 1.43 -24.92
N PHE A 401 11.09 0.20 -24.71
CA PHE A 401 10.94 -0.86 -25.71
C PHE A 401 10.01 -1.95 -25.21
#